data_769f543602b6c07eed7c4ed64d366325
#
_entry.id   769f543602b6c07eed7c4ed64d366325
#
_cell.length_a   1.000
_cell.length_b   1.000
_cell.length_c   1.000
_cell.angle_alpha   90.00
_cell.angle_beta   90.00
_cell.angle_gamma   90.00
#
_symmetry.space_group_name_H-M   'P 1'
#
loop_
_entity.id
_entity.type
_entity.pdbx_description
1 polymer ?
#
loop_
_entity_poly.entity_id
_entity_poly.type
_entity_poly.pdbx_seq_one_letter_code
_entity_poly.pdbx_strand_id
1 'polypeptide(L)'
;VTRELIKLGLDINEAGSDLTQELIMQKHVFNVFMYSDMLTDRTALDGLVYTAYLHLHKKVSKDTLDIVKAIYDKIIHEYDYIFYIPPEFNIVDDGVRSIDPNFRDEIVELFEGYISEMPREIVRLSGSVRERLDQIMKVIT
;
A
#
# COMPACT_ATOMS: atom_id res chain seq x y z
N VAL A 1 -5.99 6.84 -5.55
CA VAL A 1 -7.11 6.32 -4.72
C VAL A 1 -7.33 7.22 -3.51
N THR A 2 -6.39 7.28 -2.57
CA THR A 2 -6.53 8.00 -1.28
C THR A 2 -6.95 9.46 -1.43
N ARG A 3 -6.34 10.21 -2.38
CA ARG A 3 -6.69 11.62 -2.66
C ARG A 3 -8.12 11.79 -3.18
N GLU A 4 -8.67 10.79 -3.86
CA GLU A 4 -10.07 10.79 -4.31
C GLU A 4 -11.02 10.62 -3.12
N LEU A 5 -10.67 9.75 -2.17
CA LEU A 5 -11.47 9.54 -0.97
C LEU A 5 -11.53 10.79 -0.07
N ILE A 6 -10.44 11.54 0.04
CA ILE A 6 -10.42 12.84 0.75
C ILE A 6 -11.44 13.81 0.13
N LYS A 7 -11.51 13.88 -1.19
CA LYS A 7 -12.50 14.74 -1.89
C LYS A 7 -13.95 14.33 -1.60
N LEU A 8 -14.17 13.08 -1.25
CA LEU A 8 -15.48 12.56 -0.82
C LEU A 8 -15.74 12.77 0.69
N GLY A 9 -14.81 13.40 1.42
CA GLY A 9 -14.94 13.66 2.85
C GLY A 9 -14.67 12.44 3.73
N LEU A 10 -13.96 11.43 3.20
CA LEU A 10 -13.60 10.22 3.97
C LEU A 10 -12.25 10.39 4.67
N ASP A 11 -12.17 9.88 5.88
CA ASP A 11 -10.95 9.85 6.66
C ASP A 11 -9.97 8.81 6.12
N ILE A 12 -8.68 9.13 6.17
CA ILE A 12 -7.59 8.30 5.64
C ILE A 12 -6.45 8.14 6.66
N ASN A 13 -5.47 7.34 6.31
CA ASN A 13 -4.30 7.04 7.12
C ASN A 13 -4.71 6.56 8.52
N GLU A 14 -4.13 7.12 9.58
CA GLU A 14 -4.43 6.77 10.99
C GLU A 14 -5.87 7.07 11.42
N ALA A 15 -6.64 7.81 10.63
CA ALA A 15 -8.06 8.11 10.86
C ALA A 15 -9.00 7.27 9.98
N GLY A 16 -8.50 6.32 9.20
CA GLY A 16 -9.29 5.46 8.32
C GLY A 16 -10.33 4.62 9.06
N SER A 17 -11.35 4.18 8.34
CA SER A 17 -12.48 3.38 8.82
C SER A 17 -12.66 2.10 8.00
N ASP A 18 -13.55 1.21 8.43
CA ASP A 18 -13.95 0.01 7.68
C ASP A 18 -14.31 0.36 6.24
N LEU A 19 -15.22 1.32 6.05
CA LEU A 19 -15.65 1.76 4.72
C LEU A 19 -14.49 2.27 3.86
N THR A 20 -13.60 3.08 4.44
CA THR A 20 -12.45 3.62 3.72
C THR A 20 -11.54 2.51 3.21
N GLN A 21 -11.23 1.53 4.05
CA GLN A 21 -10.33 0.43 3.69
C GLN A 21 -10.94 -0.49 2.63
N GLU A 22 -12.22 -0.78 2.72
CA GLU A 22 -12.94 -1.57 1.73
C GLU A 22 -12.98 -0.88 0.36
N LEU A 23 -13.23 0.43 0.33
CA LEU A 23 -13.21 1.24 -0.90
C LEU A 23 -11.81 1.28 -1.54
N ILE A 24 -10.75 1.39 -0.73
CA ILE A 24 -9.37 1.34 -1.21
C ILE A 24 -9.11 0.00 -1.90
N MET A 25 -9.48 -1.11 -1.27
CA MET A 25 -9.28 -2.45 -1.85
C MET A 25 -10.10 -2.68 -3.11
N GLN A 26 -11.36 -2.25 -3.14
CA GLN A 26 -12.19 -2.30 -4.35
C GLN A 26 -11.55 -1.55 -5.51
N LYS A 27 -10.92 -0.40 -5.25
CA LYS A 27 -10.21 0.36 -6.29
C LYS A 27 -8.98 -0.38 -6.79
N HIS A 28 -8.22 -1.06 -5.93
CA HIS A 28 -7.10 -1.90 -6.36
C HIS A 28 -7.58 -3.05 -7.24
N VAL A 29 -8.65 -3.74 -6.86
CA VAL A 29 -9.29 -4.79 -7.69
C VAL A 29 -9.67 -4.23 -9.05
N PHE A 30 -10.41 -3.11 -9.06
CA PHE A 30 -10.83 -2.47 -10.31
C PHE A 30 -9.64 -2.16 -11.23
N ASN A 31 -8.59 -1.55 -10.70
CA ASN A 31 -7.42 -1.17 -11.49
C ASN A 31 -6.73 -2.40 -12.10
N VAL A 32 -6.51 -3.44 -11.32
CA VAL A 32 -5.83 -4.67 -11.75
C VAL A 32 -6.54 -5.35 -12.93
N PHE A 33 -7.88 -5.37 -12.92
CA PHE A 33 -8.67 -6.06 -13.95
C PHE A 33 -9.10 -5.16 -15.13
N MET A 34 -9.06 -3.84 -14.95
CA MET A 34 -9.48 -2.91 -16.01
C MET A 34 -8.34 -2.45 -16.92
N TYR A 35 -7.10 -2.54 -16.46
CA TYR A 35 -5.94 -2.05 -17.21
C TYR A 35 -4.92 -3.17 -17.39
N SER A 36 -4.54 -3.48 -18.65
CA SER A 36 -3.58 -4.52 -18.98
C SER A 36 -2.12 -4.06 -18.79
N ASP A 37 -1.83 -2.81 -19.18
CA ASP A 37 -0.49 -2.23 -19.09
C ASP A 37 -0.55 -1.02 -18.15
N MET A 38 -0.29 -1.26 -16.87
CA MET A 38 -0.47 -0.26 -15.85
C MET A 38 0.76 -0.15 -14.94
N LEU A 39 1.21 1.07 -14.74
CA LEU A 39 2.07 1.42 -13.61
C LEU A 39 1.19 2.04 -12.51
N THR A 40 1.17 1.42 -11.35
CA THR A 40 0.39 1.90 -10.21
C THR A 40 1.29 2.40 -9.09
N ASP A 41 0.95 3.57 -8.56
CA ASP A 41 1.46 4.06 -7.28
C ASP A 41 0.57 3.47 -6.19
N ARG A 42 1.12 2.56 -5.42
CA ARG A 42 0.48 1.68 -4.43
C ARG A 42 -0.17 0.43 -5.02
N THR A 43 -0.20 -0.62 -4.21
CA THR A 43 -0.74 -1.94 -4.56
C THR A 43 -1.75 -2.42 -3.50
N ALA A 44 -2.31 -3.60 -3.71
CA ALA A 44 -3.13 -4.28 -2.70
C ALA A 44 -2.39 -4.55 -1.38
N LEU A 45 -1.04 -4.66 -1.42
CA LEU A 45 -0.22 -4.78 -0.21
C LEU A 45 -0.36 -3.55 0.69
N ASP A 46 -0.35 -2.35 0.11
CA ASP A 46 -0.59 -1.11 0.85
C ASP A 46 -1.96 -1.15 1.54
N GLY A 47 -3.00 -1.55 0.83
CA GLY A 47 -4.34 -1.70 1.39
C GLY A 47 -4.37 -2.64 2.58
N LEU A 48 -3.71 -3.80 2.49
CA LEU A 48 -3.62 -4.76 3.59
C LEU A 48 -2.84 -4.21 4.78
N VAL A 49 -1.68 -3.62 4.56
CA VAL A 49 -0.81 -3.08 5.63
C VAL A 49 -1.52 -1.99 6.42
N TYR A 50 -2.13 -1.01 5.74
CA TYR A 50 -2.87 0.06 6.42
C TYR A 50 -4.11 -0.45 7.16
N THR A 51 -4.81 -1.44 6.60
CA THR A 51 -5.94 -2.07 7.29
C THR A 51 -5.49 -2.83 8.53
N ALA A 52 -4.38 -3.56 8.47
CA ALA A 52 -3.80 -4.25 9.62
C ALA A 52 -3.40 -3.26 10.73
N TYR A 53 -2.74 -2.15 10.37
CA TYR A 53 -2.43 -1.07 11.31
C TYR A 53 -3.69 -0.56 12.03
N LEU A 54 -4.72 -0.21 11.26
CA LEU A 54 -5.97 0.32 11.83
C LEU A 54 -6.69 -0.70 12.71
N HIS A 55 -6.62 -1.99 12.36
CA HIS A 55 -7.16 -3.05 13.20
C HIS A 55 -6.41 -3.20 14.53
N LEU A 56 -5.07 -3.15 14.51
CA LEU A 56 -4.26 -3.16 15.73
C LEU A 56 -4.62 -1.99 16.67
N HIS A 57 -4.93 -0.84 16.10
CA HIS A 57 -5.37 0.35 16.83
C HIS A 57 -6.89 0.41 17.08
N LYS A 58 -7.63 -0.70 16.87
CA LYS A 58 -9.08 -0.84 17.13
C LYS A 58 -9.97 0.17 16.37
N LYS A 59 -9.51 0.61 15.19
CA LYS A 59 -10.23 1.55 14.31
C LYS A 59 -10.97 0.85 13.19
N VAL A 60 -10.58 -0.39 12.88
CA VAL A 60 -11.15 -1.23 11.83
C VAL A 60 -11.50 -2.59 12.42
N SER A 61 -12.63 -3.13 12.02
CA SER A 61 -13.14 -4.42 12.49
C SER A 61 -12.26 -5.60 11.99
N LYS A 62 -12.37 -6.72 12.69
CA LYS A 62 -11.75 -7.98 12.25
C LYS A 62 -12.34 -8.45 10.92
N ASP A 63 -13.63 -8.26 10.71
CA ASP A 63 -14.32 -8.66 9.48
C ASP A 63 -13.75 -7.92 8.27
N THR A 64 -13.54 -6.61 8.37
CA THR A 64 -12.91 -5.82 7.32
C THR A 64 -11.47 -6.27 7.06
N LEU A 65 -10.68 -6.54 8.11
CA LEU A 65 -9.33 -7.07 7.93
C LEU A 65 -9.34 -8.41 7.17
N ASP A 66 -10.25 -9.31 7.52
CA ASP A 66 -10.37 -10.63 6.86
C ASP A 66 -10.81 -10.49 5.40
N ILE A 67 -11.76 -9.59 5.10
CA ILE A 67 -12.18 -9.26 3.74
C ILE A 67 -11.00 -8.70 2.93
N VAL A 68 -10.31 -7.71 3.45
CA VAL A 68 -9.16 -7.08 2.79
C VAL A 68 -8.04 -8.11 2.53
N LYS A 69 -7.75 -8.96 3.50
CA LYS A 69 -6.77 -10.04 3.34
C LYS A 69 -7.19 -11.05 2.27
N ALA A 70 -8.44 -11.48 2.25
CA ALA A 70 -8.95 -12.40 1.24
C ALA A 70 -8.87 -11.82 -0.18
N ILE A 71 -9.14 -10.53 -0.35
CA ILE A 71 -8.98 -9.83 -1.62
C ILE A 71 -7.50 -9.76 -2.01
N TYR A 72 -6.63 -9.34 -1.08
CA TYR A 72 -5.19 -9.29 -1.28
C TYR A 72 -4.65 -10.64 -1.77
N ASP A 73 -4.97 -11.73 -1.09
CA ASP A 73 -4.51 -13.09 -1.45
C ASP A 73 -4.87 -13.48 -2.89
N LYS A 74 -5.98 -12.96 -3.41
CA LYS A 74 -6.44 -13.22 -4.78
C LYS A 74 -5.73 -12.38 -5.82
N ILE A 75 -5.52 -11.08 -5.56
CA ILE A 75 -5.06 -10.14 -6.59
C ILE A 75 -3.57 -9.85 -6.55
N ILE A 76 -2.86 -10.25 -5.49
CA ILE A 76 -1.41 -9.97 -5.39
C ILE A 76 -0.61 -10.65 -6.50
N HIS A 77 -1.10 -11.73 -7.05
CA HIS A 77 -0.48 -12.48 -8.14
C HIS A 77 -0.70 -11.86 -9.52
N GLU A 78 -1.62 -10.92 -9.66
CA GLU A 78 -1.92 -10.23 -10.91
C GLU A 78 -0.91 -9.11 -11.24
N TYR A 79 -0.08 -8.73 -10.28
CA TYR A 79 1.01 -7.77 -10.54
C TYR A 79 2.21 -8.53 -11.13
N ASP A 80 2.71 -8.12 -12.30
CA ASP A 80 3.92 -8.72 -12.88
C ASP A 80 5.14 -8.43 -12.02
N TYR A 81 5.30 -7.18 -11.59
CA TYR A 81 6.39 -6.70 -10.73
C TYR A 81 5.83 -5.88 -9.56
N ILE A 82 6.45 -6.05 -8.40
CA ILE A 82 6.19 -5.20 -7.23
C ILE A 82 7.51 -4.60 -6.79
N PHE A 83 7.57 -3.28 -6.74
CA PHE A 83 8.72 -2.52 -6.29
C PHE A 83 8.44 -1.93 -4.92
N TYR A 84 9.29 -2.22 -3.95
CA TYR A 84 9.20 -1.66 -2.62
C TYR A 84 10.25 -0.57 -2.45
N ILE A 85 9.79 0.60 -2.07
CA ILE A 85 10.64 1.76 -1.79
C ILE A 85 10.62 1.98 -0.28
N PRO A 86 11.61 1.45 0.47
CA PRO A 86 11.69 1.71 1.90
C PRO A 86 11.94 3.20 2.15
N PRO A 87 11.52 3.73 3.31
CA PRO A 87 11.72 5.14 3.64
C PRO A 87 13.19 5.42 3.96
N GLU A 88 13.89 6.07 3.04
CA GLU A 88 15.29 6.49 3.19
C GLU A 88 15.43 7.98 3.54
N PHE A 89 14.37 8.78 3.34
CA PHE A 89 14.38 10.22 3.52
C PHE A 89 13.33 10.69 4.52
N ASN A 90 13.53 11.86 5.10
CA ASN A 90 12.55 12.48 5.97
C ASN A 90 11.24 12.76 5.23
N ILE A 91 10.13 12.68 5.97
CA ILE A 91 8.81 13.01 5.43
C ILE A 91 8.75 14.52 5.22
N VAL A 92 8.25 14.91 4.04
CA VAL A 92 7.85 16.29 3.75
C VAL A 92 6.32 16.33 3.83
N ASP A 93 5.78 17.28 4.61
CA ASP A 93 4.35 17.48 4.71
C ASP A 93 3.80 17.99 3.36
N ASP A 94 2.94 17.16 2.74
CA ASP A 94 2.22 17.49 1.50
C ASP A 94 0.71 17.64 1.73
N GLY A 95 0.29 17.70 3.00
CA GLY A 95 -1.12 17.80 3.41
C GLY A 95 -1.93 16.50 3.25
N VAL A 96 -1.31 15.40 2.81
CA VAL A 96 -1.96 14.09 2.60
C VAL A 96 -1.28 13.00 3.39
N ARG A 97 0.06 13.03 3.46
CA ARG A 97 0.87 12.04 4.19
C ARG A 97 0.82 12.33 5.67
N SER A 98 0.74 11.27 6.47
CA SER A 98 0.96 11.41 7.91
C SER A 98 2.41 11.82 8.18
N ILE A 99 2.58 12.82 9.04
CA ILE A 99 3.88 13.30 9.52
C ILE A 99 4.24 12.70 10.89
N ASP A 100 3.39 11.85 11.45
CA ASP A 100 3.64 11.17 12.71
C ASP A 100 4.73 10.09 12.53
N PRO A 101 5.90 10.23 13.21
CA PRO A 101 6.98 9.25 13.11
C PRO A 101 6.57 7.86 13.62
N ASN A 102 5.76 7.78 14.69
CA ASN A 102 5.33 6.50 15.26
C ASN A 102 4.44 5.74 14.27
N PHE A 103 3.49 6.45 13.65
CA PHE A 103 2.67 5.88 12.58
C PHE A 103 3.53 5.33 11.44
N ARG A 104 4.53 6.10 10.99
CA ARG A 104 5.43 5.70 9.93
C ARG A 104 6.20 4.43 10.29
N ASP A 105 6.79 4.38 11.48
CA ASP A 105 7.62 3.27 11.92
C ASP A 105 6.80 1.99 12.04
N GLU A 106 5.59 2.03 12.63
CA GLU A 106 4.68 0.89 12.69
C GLU A 106 4.26 0.41 11.29
N ILE A 107 3.98 1.32 10.36
CA ILE A 107 3.66 0.97 8.96
C ILE A 107 4.84 0.27 8.28
N VAL A 108 6.07 0.75 8.51
CA VAL A 108 7.28 0.11 7.95
C VAL A 108 7.45 -1.30 8.50
N GLU A 109 7.30 -1.50 9.80
CA GLU A 109 7.39 -2.82 10.43
C GLU A 109 6.34 -3.79 9.86
N LEU A 110 5.11 -3.33 9.65
CA LEU A 110 4.06 -4.14 9.04
C LEU A 110 4.39 -4.49 7.57
N PHE A 111 4.90 -3.54 6.78
CA PHE A 111 5.35 -3.82 5.41
C PHE A 111 6.43 -4.91 5.41
N GLU A 112 7.46 -4.77 6.24
CA GLU A 112 8.55 -5.75 6.32
C GLU A 112 8.04 -7.13 6.74
N GLY A 113 7.12 -7.19 7.68
CA GLY A 113 6.46 -8.44 8.10
C GLY A 113 5.72 -9.12 6.95
N TYR A 114 4.83 -8.41 6.27
CA TYR A 114 4.07 -8.96 5.14
C TYR A 114 4.95 -9.31 3.94
N ILE A 115 5.97 -8.51 3.65
CA ILE A 115 6.94 -8.80 2.58
C ILE A 115 7.71 -10.08 2.86
N SER A 116 8.11 -10.32 4.10
CA SER A 116 8.85 -11.54 4.49
C SER A 116 8.02 -12.83 4.33
N GLU A 117 6.70 -12.72 4.40
CA GLU A 117 5.76 -13.84 4.25
C GLU A 117 5.20 -13.96 2.81
N MET A 118 5.55 -13.02 1.94
CA MET A 118 4.98 -12.97 0.59
C MET A 118 5.43 -14.17 -0.25
N PRO A 119 4.53 -14.86 -0.98
CA PRO A 119 4.86 -16.04 -1.77
C PRO A 119 5.56 -15.73 -3.10
N ARG A 120 6.03 -14.50 -3.28
CA ARG A 120 6.70 -14.01 -4.49
C ARG A 120 7.80 -13.03 -4.16
N GLU A 121 8.72 -12.85 -5.10
CA GLU A 121 9.79 -11.88 -4.97
C GLU A 121 9.27 -10.44 -5.09
N ILE A 122 9.81 -9.58 -4.26
CA ILE A 122 9.62 -8.13 -4.30
C ILE A 122 10.97 -7.46 -4.56
N VAL A 123 10.98 -6.48 -5.45
CA VAL A 123 12.21 -5.75 -5.79
C VAL A 123 12.33 -4.54 -4.86
N ARG A 124 13.38 -4.52 -4.04
CA ARG A 124 13.68 -3.38 -3.16
C ARG A 124 14.48 -2.34 -3.94
N LEU A 125 14.01 -1.11 -3.91
CA LEU A 125 14.66 0.03 -4.56
C LEU A 125 15.32 0.93 -3.52
N SER A 126 16.50 1.47 -3.87
CA SER A 126 17.25 2.36 -2.98
C SER A 126 17.95 3.48 -3.75
N GLY A 127 18.35 4.53 -3.03
CA GLY A 127 19.09 5.65 -3.59
C GLY A 127 18.22 6.75 -4.19
N SER A 128 18.81 7.56 -5.06
CA SER A 128 18.16 8.67 -5.76
C SER A 128 17.06 8.17 -6.73
N VAL A 129 16.21 9.09 -7.17
CA VAL A 129 15.15 8.79 -8.17
C VAL A 129 15.74 8.16 -9.43
N ARG A 130 16.90 8.66 -9.89
CA ARG A 130 17.56 8.13 -11.09
C ARG A 130 18.05 6.71 -10.88
N GLU A 131 18.71 6.43 -9.76
CA GLU A 131 19.19 5.09 -9.42
C GLU A 131 18.04 4.09 -9.31
N ARG A 132 16.91 4.49 -8.71
CA ARG A 132 15.70 3.66 -8.63
C ARG A 132 15.11 3.37 -10.01
N LEU A 133 15.06 4.37 -10.89
CA LEU A 133 14.61 4.16 -12.27
C LEU A 133 15.52 3.19 -13.00
N ASP A 134 16.85 3.30 -12.86
CA ASP A 134 17.81 2.38 -13.46
C ASP A 134 17.65 0.95 -12.93
N GLN A 135 17.35 0.78 -11.64
CA GLN A 135 17.02 -0.51 -11.02
C GLN A 135 15.74 -1.11 -11.60
N ILE A 136 14.67 -0.32 -11.72
CA ILE A 136 13.41 -0.75 -12.33
C ILE A 136 13.64 -1.20 -13.76
N MET A 137 14.32 -0.39 -14.57
CA MET A 137 14.59 -0.71 -15.99
C MET A 137 15.36 -2.01 -16.18
N LYS A 138 16.29 -2.35 -15.29
CA LYS A 138 17.02 -3.62 -15.31
C LYS A 138 16.15 -4.85 -15.07
N VAL A 139 15.04 -4.67 -14.34
CA VAL A 139 14.13 -5.77 -13.99
C VAL A 139 13.11 -6.01 -15.10
N ILE A 140 12.56 -4.93 -15.69
CA ILE A 140 11.47 -5.02 -16.66
C ILE A 140 11.95 -5.18 -18.12
N THR A 141 13.21 -4.98 -18.36
CA THR A 141 13.83 -5.18 -19.71
C THR A 141 14.75 -6.39 -19.74
#